data_a887d4ce13113eeaa395387f9420dd91
#
_entry.id   a887d4ce13113eeaa395387f9420dd91
#
_cell.length_a   1.000
_cell.length_b   1.000
_cell.length_c   1.000
_cell.angle_alpha   90.00
_cell.angle_beta   90.00
_cell.angle_gamma   90.00
#
_symmetry.space_group_name_H-M   'P 1'
#
loop_
_entity.id
_entity.type
_entity.pdbx_description
1 polymer ?
#
loop_
_entity_poly.entity_id
_entity_poly.type
_entity_poly.pdbx_seq_one_letter_code
_entity_poly.pdbx_strand_id
1 'polypeptide(L)'
;MEEKVIPILRVQDADIAVAWYKRLGFQQTSVHRFEPGFPAFVTIERGPMKLFLSEHKGDARPDTLVYLAVTDVHPVAKEFGVMVEEAPWGFEIELRDPDANRLRIGMPKPVSDSG
;
A
#
# COMPACT_ATOMS: atom_id res chain seq x y z
N MET A 1 9.11 17.50 13.96
CA MET A 1 8.65 16.88 12.70
C MET A 1 9.34 15.53 12.53
N GLU A 2 8.58 14.48 12.35
CA GLU A 2 9.14 13.17 12.12
C GLU A 2 9.68 13.03 10.71
N GLU A 3 10.88 12.53 10.60
CA GLU A 3 11.42 12.14 9.31
C GLU A 3 10.83 10.78 8.93
N LYS A 4 10.50 10.60 7.66
CA LYS A 4 9.94 9.34 7.17
C LYS A 4 10.21 9.17 5.70
N VAL A 5 10.15 7.93 5.26
CA VAL A 5 10.24 7.59 3.84
C VAL A 5 8.82 7.38 3.33
N ILE A 6 8.50 7.96 2.18
CA ILE A 6 7.17 7.82 1.59
C ILE A 6 7.35 7.26 0.18
N PRO A 7 6.95 6.00 -0.05
CA PRO A 7 7.01 5.43 -1.39
C PRO A 7 6.08 6.15 -2.36
N ILE A 8 6.51 6.27 -3.60
CA ILE A 8 5.72 6.80 -4.70
C ILE A 8 5.41 5.65 -5.65
N LEU A 9 4.13 5.37 -5.86
CA LEU A 9 3.69 4.29 -6.74
C LEU A 9 3.10 4.88 -8.01
N ARG A 10 3.48 4.29 -9.15
CA ARG A 10 2.93 4.69 -10.44
C ARG A 10 1.55 4.10 -10.62
N VAL A 11 0.56 4.95 -10.90
CA VAL A 11 -0.80 4.51 -11.18
C VAL A 11 -1.27 5.15 -12.47
N GLN A 12 -2.13 4.45 -13.20
CA GLN A 12 -2.68 4.97 -14.45
C GLN A 12 -3.88 5.86 -14.18
N ASP A 13 -4.73 5.48 -13.23
CA ASP A 13 -5.93 6.21 -12.86
C ASP A 13 -6.00 6.27 -11.34
N ALA A 14 -5.81 7.48 -10.78
CA ALA A 14 -5.75 7.66 -9.33
C ALA A 14 -7.09 7.29 -8.66
N ASP A 15 -8.23 7.55 -9.29
CA ASP A 15 -9.52 7.23 -8.69
C ASP A 15 -9.71 5.72 -8.54
N ILE A 16 -9.33 4.97 -9.56
CA ILE A 16 -9.38 3.50 -9.49
C ILE A 16 -8.43 2.99 -8.42
N ALA A 17 -7.23 3.53 -8.38
CA ALA A 17 -6.24 3.13 -7.38
C ALA A 17 -6.71 3.45 -5.96
N VAL A 18 -7.23 4.66 -5.72
CA VAL A 18 -7.73 5.04 -4.40
C VAL A 18 -8.85 4.10 -3.95
N ALA A 19 -9.77 3.75 -4.85
CA ALA A 19 -10.85 2.81 -4.51
C ALA A 19 -10.30 1.46 -4.07
N TRP A 20 -9.27 0.97 -4.75
CA TRP A 20 -8.64 -0.30 -4.37
C TRP A 20 -7.93 -0.19 -3.02
N TYR A 21 -7.17 0.88 -2.81
CA TYR A 21 -6.43 1.06 -1.56
C TYR A 21 -7.34 1.29 -0.36
N LYS A 22 -8.57 1.78 -0.58
CA LYS A 22 -9.56 1.84 0.51
C LYS A 22 -9.88 0.46 1.07
N ARG A 23 -9.92 -0.55 0.23
CA ARG A 23 -10.12 -1.94 0.68
C ARG A 23 -8.99 -2.40 1.59
N LEU A 24 -7.80 -1.83 1.39
CA LEU A 24 -6.62 -2.13 2.20
C LEU A 24 -6.54 -1.25 3.47
N GLY A 25 -7.53 -0.40 3.68
CA GLY A 25 -7.60 0.45 4.86
C GLY A 25 -6.98 1.83 4.70
N PHE A 26 -6.56 2.19 3.49
CA PHE A 26 -6.05 3.54 3.22
C PHE A 26 -7.19 4.49 2.91
N GLN A 27 -6.97 5.76 3.23
CA GLN A 27 -7.88 6.84 2.87
C GLN A 27 -7.11 7.91 2.13
N GLN A 28 -7.76 8.52 1.14
CA GLN A 28 -7.18 9.66 0.44
C GLN A 28 -7.20 10.87 1.36
N THR A 29 -6.03 11.47 1.59
CA THR A 29 -5.92 12.65 2.45
C THR A 29 -5.60 13.91 1.67
N SER A 30 -5.07 13.79 0.46
CA SER A 30 -4.89 14.94 -0.40
C SER A 30 -4.80 14.53 -1.86
N VAL A 31 -5.05 15.49 -2.74
CA VAL A 31 -4.86 15.31 -4.18
C VAL A 31 -4.30 16.61 -4.73
N HIS A 32 -3.30 16.50 -5.58
CA HIS A 32 -2.77 17.65 -6.31
C HIS A 32 -2.86 17.36 -7.81
N ARG A 33 -3.45 18.31 -8.53
CA ARG A 33 -3.53 18.25 -9.98
C ARG A 33 -3.31 19.67 -10.46
N PHE A 34 -2.33 19.86 -11.34
CA PHE A 34 -1.94 21.20 -11.76
C PHE A 34 -3.13 21.95 -12.39
N GLU A 35 -3.86 21.25 -13.27
CA GLU A 35 -5.08 21.74 -13.89
C GLU A 35 -6.00 20.56 -14.16
N PRO A 36 -7.33 20.79 -14.33
CA PRO A 36 -8.23 19.69 -14.71
C PRO A 36 -7.71 18.97 -15.96
N GLY A 37 -7.71 17.65 -15.92
CA GLY A 37 -7.19 16.82 -17.00
C GLY A 37 -5.70 16.54 -16.95
N PHE A 38 -4.96 17.21 -16.06
CA PHE A 38 -3.54 16.92 -15.87
C PHE A 38 -3.37 15.73 -14.93
N PRO A 39 -2.19 15.08 -14.95
CA PRO A 39 -1.93 13.95 -14.06
C PRO A 39 -2.08 14.34 -12.59
N ALA A 40 -2.68 13.44 -11.82
CA ALA A 40 -2.88 13.65 -10.39
C ALA A 40 -1.73 13.08 -9.59
N PHE A 41 -1.48 13.68 -8.44
CA PHE A 41 -0.57 13.20 -7.42
C PHE A 41 -1.37 13.12 -6.12
N VAL A 42 -1.55 11.91 -5.59
CA VAL A 42 -2.50 11.66 -4.51
C VAL A 42 -1.76 11.12 -3.29
N THR A 43 -2.15 11.60 -2.11
CA THR A 43 -1.66 11.05 -0.86
C THR A 43 -2.74 10.16 -0.25
N ILE A 44 -2.34 8.94 0.13
CA ILE A 44 -3.21 8.04 0.87
C ILE A 44 -2.53 7.63 2.17
N GLU A 45 -3.33 7.39 3.21
CA GLU A 45 -2.82 7.09 4.53
C GLU A 45 -3.62 5.98 5.20
N ARG A 46 -2.90 5.12 5.91
CA ARG A 46 -3.48 4.11 6.80
C ARG A 46 -2.74 4.21 8.13
N GLY A 47 -3.38 4.81 9.16
CA GLY A 47 -2.68 5.10 10.40
C GLY A 47 -1.41 5.90 10.13
N PRO A 48 -0.25 5.45 10.60
CA PRO A 48 1.00 6.17 10.35
C PRO A 48 1.60 5.92 8.97
N MET A 49 1.04 4.98 8.21
CA MET A 49 1.54 4.68 6.87
C MET A 49 1.08 5.70 5.85
N LYS A 50 1.96 6.11 4.97
CA LYS A 50 1.66 7.05 3.91
C LYS A 50 2.25 6.55 2.60
N LEU A 51 1.46 6.64 1.53
CA LEU A 51 1.91 6.35 0.17
C LEU A 51 1.49 7.51 -0.73
N PHE A 52 2.31 7.77 -1.74
CA PHE A 52 1.94 8.67 -2.82
C PHE A 52 1.58 7.84 -4.05
N LEU A 53 0.47 8.19 -4.69
CA LEU A 53 0.05 7.58 -5.96
C LEU A 53 0.18 8.63 -7.04
N SER A 54 0.97 8.37 -8.06
CA SER A 54 1.27 9.35 -9.09
C SER A 54 0.84 8.87 -10.46
N GLU A 55 0.08 9.72 -11.16
CA GLU A 55 -0.25 9.50 -12.56
C GLU A 55 0.84 10.04 -13.49
N HIS A 56 1.84 10.76 -12.95
CA HIS A 56 2.91 11.34 -13.75
C HIS A 56 3.84 10.26 -14.28
N LYS A 57 4.01 10.23 -15.60
CA LYS A 57 4.78 9.18 -16.27
C LYS A 57 6.26 9.17 -15.87
N GLY A 58 6.78 10.31 -15.44
CA GLY A 58 8.18 10.43 -15.07
C GLY A 58 8.50 10.07 -13.62
N ASP A 59 7.47 9.79 -12.78
CA ASP A 59 7.73 9.59 -11.37
C ASP A 59 8.23 8.19 -11.06
N ALA A 60 7.35 7.24 -10.92
CA ALA A 60 7.75 5.88 -10.57
C ALA A 60 7.53 4.96 -11.76
N ARG A 61 8.16 3.79 -11.72
CA ARG A 61 7.89 2.74 -12.70
C ARG A 61 6.73 1.88 -12.23
N PRO A 62 5.94 1.31 -13.15
CA PRO A 62 4.96 0.31 -12.77
C PRO A 62 5.63 -0.93 -12.20
N ASP A 63 4.87 -1.78 -11.54
CA ASP A 63 5.35 -3.05 -11.01
C ASP A 63 6.41 -2.86 -9.91
N THR A 64 6.20 -1.87 -9.06
CA THR A 64 7.05 -1.62 -7.89
C THR A 64 6.64 -2.56 -6.75
N LEU A 65 7.63 -2.98 -5.94
CA LEU A 65 7.38 -3.79 -4.75
C LEU A 65 7.56 -2.95 -3.49
N VAL A 66 6.56 -2.98 -2.62
CA VAL A 66 6.60 -2.29 -1.32
C VAL A 66 6.19 -3.27 -0.24
N TYR A 67 6.83 -3.20 0.91
CA TYR A 67 6.45 -4.01 2.08
C TYR A 67 5.68 -3.14 3.06
N LEU A 68 4.51 -3.61 3.48
CA LEU A 68 3.70 -2.96 4.50
C LEU A 68 3.66 -3.85 5.74
N ALA A 69 4.11 -3.31 6.86
CA ALA A 69 4.02 -4.02 8.14
C ALA A 69 2.72 -3.61 8.81
N VAL A 70 1.83 -4.58 9.04
CA VAL A 70 0.53 -4.34 9.65
C VAL A 70 0.44 -5.04 11.00
N THR A 71 -0.48 -4.59 11.84
CA THR A 71 -0.68 -5.21 13.15
C THR A 71 -1.27 -6.61 13.02
N ASP A 72 -2.21 -6.79 12.09
CA ASP A 72 -2.86 -8.07 11.86
C ASP A 72 -3.15 -8.23 10.37
N VAL A 73 -2.52 -9.24 9.77
CA VAL A 73 -2.64 -9.49 8.33
C VAL A 73 -3.93 -10.24 8.00
N HIS A 74 -4.56 -10.90 8.96
CA HIS A 74 -5.70 -11.77 8.70
C HIS A 74 -6.94 -11.04 8.16
N PRO A 75 -7.34 -9.88 8.71
CA PRO A 75 -8.48 -9.15 8.12
C PRO A 75 -8.21 -8.71 6.69
N VAL A 76 -6.97 -8.34 6.38
CA VAL A 76 -6.59 -7.95 5.02
C VAL A 76 -6.70 -9.14 4.08
N ALA A 77 -6.17 -10.29 4.50
CA ALA A 77 -6.26 -11.51 3.69
C ALA A 77 -7.72 -11.89 3.42
N LYS A 78 -8.58 -11.74 4.42
CA LYS A 78 -10.01 -12.04 4.28
C LYS A 78 -10.66 -11.10 3.27
N GLU A 79 -10.36 -9.81 3.34
CA GLU A 79 -10.94 -8.81 2.43
C GLU A 79 -10.58 -9.14 0.97
N PHE A 80 -9.36 -9.60 0.72
CA PHE A 80 -8.88 -9.85 -0.64
C PHE A 80 -9.00 -11.33 -1.05
N GLY A 81 -9.48 -12.19 -0.16
CA GLY A 81 -9.71 -13.60 -0.47
C GLY A 81 -8.42 -14.37 -0.76
N VAL A 82 -7.34 -14.02 -0.06
CA VAL A 82 -6.04 -14.68 -0.24
C VAL A 82 -5.65 -15.43 1.02
N MET A 83 -4.78 -16.41 0.87
CA MET A 83 -4.29 -17.20 1.99
C MET A 83 -3.06 -16.55 2.61
N VAL A 84 -3.02 -16.54 3.93
CA VAL A 84 -1.85 -16.10 4.68
C VAL A 84 -0.80 -17.20 4.61
N GLU A 85 0.44 -16.82 4.27
CA GLU A 85 1.57 -17.74 4.25
C GLU A 85 2.43 -17.51 5.49
N GLU A 86 2.87 -18.60 6.10
CA GLU A 86 3.76 -18.52 7.24
C GLU A 86 5.21 -18.53 6.74
N ALA A 87 5.98 -17.54 7.19
CA ALA A 87 7.41 -17.46 6.96
C ALA A 87 8.14 -17.58 8.29
N PRO A 88 9.45 -17.85 8.29
CA PRO A 88 10.19 -17.95 9.57
C PRO A 88 10.05 -16.70 10.45
N TRP A 89 9.90 -15.52 9.84
CA TRP A 89 9.83 -14.24 10.55
C TRP A 89 8.41 -13.79 10.86
N GLY A 90 7.36 -14.37 10.22
CA GLY A 90 6.01 -13.91 10.45
C GLY A 90 5.00 -14.48 9.46
N PHE A 91 3.89 -13.78 9.32
CA PHE A 91 2.81 -14.17 8.42
C PHE A 91 2.66 -13.11 7.35
N GLU A 92 2.55 -13.52 6.08
CA GLU A 92 2.56 -12.59 4.95
C GLU A 92 1.52 -12.94 3.91
N ILE A 93 1.09 -11.90 3.18
CA ILE A 93 0.34 -12.04 1.93
C ILE A 93 1.01 -11.16 0.88
N GLU A 94 0.72 -11.43 -0.38
CA GLU A 94 1.14 -10.55 -1.46
C GLU A 94 -0.08 -10.20 -2.29
N LEU A 95 -0.24 -8.90 -2.54
CA LEU A 95 -1.32 -8.38 -3.37
C LEU A 95 -0.74 -7.62 -4.55
N ARG A 96 -1.51 -7.53 -5.63
CA ARG A 96 -1.21 -6.64 -6.74
C ARG A 96 -2.30 -5.60 -6.85
N ASP A 97 -1.91 -4.34 -6.93
CA ASP A 97 -2.87 -3.27 -7.13
C ASP A 97 -3.31 -3.22 -8.61
N PRO A 98 -4.26 -2.33 -8.99
CA PRO A 98 -4.73 -2.27 -10.38
C PRO A 98 -3.63 -1.99 -11.41
N ASP A 99 -2.50 -1.46 -10.98
CA ASP A 99 -1.37 -1.14 -11.86
C ASP A 99 -0.22 -2.14 -11.73
N ALA A 100 -0.51 -3.31 -11.16
CA ALA A 100 0.44 -4.39 -10.96
C ALA A 100 1.57 -4.04 -9.98
N ASN A 101 1.44 -2.98 -9.21
CA ASN A 101 2.36 -2.75 -8.10
C ASN A 101 2.15 -3.86 -7.08
N ARG A 102 3.24 -4.39 -6.57
CA ARG A 102 3.21 -5.52 -5.65
C ARG A 102 3.30 -5.01 -4.22
N LEU A 103 2.38 -5.48 -3.39
CA LEU A 103 2.37 -5.14 -1.98
C LEU A 103 2.56 -6.43 -1.21
N ARG A 104 3.70 -6.56 -0.55
CA ARG A 104 3.93 -7.64 0.40
C ARG A 104 3.53 -7.12 1.76
N ILE A 105 2.57 -7.78 2.40
CA ILE A 105 1.96 -7.30 3.63
C ILE A 105 2.15 -8.36 4.69
N GLY A 106 2.68 -7.97 5.83
CA GLY A 106 2.98 -8.96 6.84
C GLY A 106 2.91 -8.43 8.25
N MET A 107 2.95 -9.37 9.19
CA MET A 107 3.07 -9.09 10.60
C MET A 107 4.10 -10.06 11.20
N PRO A 108 4.83 -9.63 12.26
CA PRO A 108 5.78 -10.52 12.89
C PRO A 108 5.07 -11.66 13.62
N LYS A 109 5.76 -12.77 13.81
CA LYS A 109 5.24 -13.82 14.68
C LYS A 109 5.16 -13.31 16.11
N PRO A 110 4.16 -13.75 16.87
CA PRO A 110 4.10 -13.40 18.29
C PRO A 110 5.40 -13.80 18.97
N VAL A 111 5.89 -12.91 19.87
CA VAL A 111 7.08 -13.20 20.63
C VAL A 111 6.76 -14.36 21.58
N SER A 112 7.55 -15.41 21.51
CA SER A 112 7.39 -16.52 22.41
C SER A 112 8.02 -16.17 23.76
N ASP A 113 7.21 -16.25 24.83
CA ASP A 113 7.70 -16.03 26.19
C ASP A 113 8.29 -17.26 26.81
N SER A 114 8.51 -18.29 26.05
CA SER A 114 9.19 -19.47 26.52
C SER A 114 10.67 -19.17 26.65
N GLY A 115 10.94 -18.28 27.54
CA GLY A 115 12.33 -17.93 27.80
C GLY A 115 13.04 -19.04 28.48
#